data_d305004899039acb42e58532d6cfb7ec
#
_entry.id   d305004899039acb42e58532d6cfb7ec
#
_cell.length_a   1.000
_cell.length_b   1.000
_cell.length_c   1.000
_cell.angle_alpha   90.00
_cell.angle_beta   90.00
_cell.angle_gamma   90.00
#
_symmetry.space_group_name_H-M   'P 1'
#
loop_
_entity.id
_entity.type
_entity.pdbx_description
1 polymer ?
#
loop_
_entity_poly.entity_id
_entity_poly.type
_entity_poly.pdbx_seq_one_letter_code
_entity_poly.pdbx_strand_id
1 'polypeptide(L)'
;MKNYNLLKITLCTFALAFVLNSCSKKNDEAEMPIIEETKMTQVTIKTSLGDIQLELDAEKAPITVENFVSIANSGYYTDTIFHRVINGFMVQGGGLTADMGNKSSGTAPIQNEANNGLSNDRGTIAMARTMEPHSATSQFFINHKDNGFLNHTGENPQGWGYAVFGKVTEGMDVVDAIADVATGSSGGHQDVPLEVINIESVTVAE
;
A
#
# COMPACT_ATOMS: atom_id res chain seq x y z
N MET A 1 57.46 24.84 -76.73
CA MET A 1 58.88 24.48 -76.63
C MET A 1 58.94 23.45 -75.45
N LYS A 2 59.21 22.23 -75.91
CA LYS A 2 60.33 21.40 -75.45
C LYS A 2 60.44 21.25 -73.94
N ASN A 3 60.58 20.15 -73.27
CA ASN A 3 60.96 18.79 -73.60
C ASN A 3 60.86 17.93 -72.35
N TYR A 4 60.53 16.69 -72.58
CA TYR A 4 61.19 15.43 -72.19
C TYR A 4 61.28 14.99 -70.72
N ASN A 5 60.60 13.84 -70.55
CA ASN A 5 61.19 12.57 -70.09
C ASN A 5 61.93 12.54 -68.73
N LEU A 6 61.56 11.67 -67.84
CA LEU A 6 62.25 10.36 -67.76
C LEU A 6 61.56 9.41 -66.76
N LEU A 7 61.29 8.28 -67.33
CA LEU A 7 60.97 7.01 -66.71
C LEU A 7 62.06 6.56 -65.73
N LYS A 8 61.74 6.14 -64.55
CA LYS A 8 62.50 5.11 -63.83
C LYS A 8 61.59 4.19 -63.03
N ILE A 9 61.54 2.99 -63.49
CA ILE A 9 61.10 1.77 -62.87
C ILE A 9 62.06 1.40 -61.75
N THR A 10 61.59 1.05 -60.58
CA THR A 10 62.31 0.11 -59.70
C THR A 10 61.35 -0.45 -58.65
N LEU A 11 60.99 -1.67 -58.84
CA LEU A 11 61.17 -2.89 -58.08
C LEU A 11 60.40 -3.03 -56.72
N CYS A 12 59.59 -4.03 -56.79
CA CYS A 12 58.90 -4.74 -55.70
C CYS A 12 59.62 -4.83 -54.38
N THR A 13 58.88 -4.64 -53.33
CA THR A 13 59.01 -5.56 -52.15
C THR A 13 57.62 -5.79 -51.57
N PHE A 14 57.20 -7.04 -51.63
CA PHE A 14 56.05 -7.60 -50.95
C PHE A 14 56.33 -7.54 -49.44
N ALA A 15 55.59 -6.74 -48.70
CA ALA A 15 55.48 -6.86 -47.27
C ALA A 15 54.06 -7.33 -46.92
N LEU A 16 53.99 -8.61 -46.60
CA LEU A 16 52.83 -9.34 -46.13
C LEU A 16 52.47 -8.81 -44.72
N ALA A 17 51.56 -7.83 -44.61
CA ALA A 17 51.06 -7.42 -43.31
C ALA A 17 49.92 -8.36 -42.93
N PHE A 18 50.21 -9.21 -41.93
CA PHE A 18 49.21 -9.98 -41.18
C PHE A 18 48.27 -9.01 -40.48
N VAL A 19 47.06 -8.87 -40.99
CA VAL A 19 45.98 -8.23 -40.25
C VAL A 19 45.43 -9.23 -39.25
N LEU A 20 45.90 -9.11 -38.01
CA LEU A 20 45.26 -9.77 -36.85
C LEU A 20 43.91 -9.16 -36.69
N ASN A 21 42.89 -9.83 -37.17
CA ASN A 21 41.49 -9.52 -36.93
C ASN A 21 41.20 -9.89 -35.45
N SER A 22 41.44 -8.94 -34.56
CA SER A 22 41.03 -9.04 -33.16
C SER A 22 39.51 -8.99 -33.11
N CYS A 23 38.87 -10.15 -33.11
CA CYS A 23 37.46 -10.29 -32.72
C CYS A 23 37.34 -9.87 -31.25
N SER A 24 37.02 -8.59 -31.05
CA SER A 24 36.52 -8.12 -29.76
C SER A 24 35.14 -8.75 -29.54
N LYS A 25 35.11 -9.82 -28.75
CA LYS A 25 33.86 -10.30 -28.18
C LYS A 25 33.30 -9.17 -27.34
N LYS A 26 32.27 -8.45 -27.84
CA LYS A 26 31.35 -7.72 -27.00
C LYS A 26 30.72 -8.73 -26.05
N ASN A 27 31.11 -8.65 -24.80
CA ASN A 27 30.35 -9.25 -23.72
C ASN A 27 29.04 -8.43 -23.68
N ASP A 28 27.99 -8.97 -24.25
CA ASP A 28 26.63 -8.57 -23.92
C ASP A 28 26.40 -9.08 -22.48
N GLU A 29 26.87 -8.29 -21.52
CA GLU A 29 26.34 -8.36 -20.16
C GLU A 29 24.87 -7.92 -20.29
N ALA A 30 23.98 -8.90 -20.28
CA ALA A 30 22.56 -8.65 -20.15
C ALA A 30 22.38 -7.86 -18.85
N GLU A 31 22.11 -6.57 -18.98
CA GLU A 31 21.63 -5.72 -17.89
C GLU A 31 20.41 -6.43 -17.31
N MET A 32 20.59 -7.06 -16.15
CA MET A 32 19.44 -7.56 -15.38
C MET A 32 18.55 -6.38 -15.09
N PRO A 33 17.23 -6.48 -15.35
CA PRO A 33 16.31 -5.41 -14.98
C PRO A 33 16.49 -5.15 -13.48
N ILE A 34 16.80 -3.91 -13.13
CA ILE A 34 16.73 -3.42 -11.76
C ILE A 34 15.26 -3.61 -11.38
N ILE A 35 14.97 -4.65 -10.59
CA ILE A 35 13.68 -4.78 -9.92
C ILE A 35 13.71 -3.62 -8.93
N GLU A 36 13.07 -2.52 -9.27
CA GLU A 36 12.75 -1.46 -8.34
C GLU A 36 11.91 -2.14 -7.23
N GLU A 37 12.53 -2.36 -6.08
CA GLU A 37 11.81 -2.85 -4.91
C GLU A 37 10.70 -1.83 -4.64
N THR A 38 9.46 -2.20 -4.95
CA THR A 38 8.29 -1.38 -4.60
C THR A 38 8.34 -1.17 -3.10
N LYS A 39 8.70 0.05 -2.69
CA LYS A 39 8.86 0.39 -1.29
C LYS A 39 7.48 0.38 -0.62
N MET A 40 7.11 -0.79 -0.11
CA MET A 40 5.90 -0.94 0.69
C MET A 40 6.07 -0.14 1.99
N THR A 41 5.07 0.64 2.34
CA THR A 41 5.12 1.47 3.56
C THR A 41 4.74 0.61 4.76
N GLN A 42 5.66 0.48 5.72
CA GLN A 42 5.42 -0.25 6.96
C GLN A 42 4.78 0.67 8.00
N VAL A 43 3.76 0.16 8.69
CA VAL A 43 3.03 0.89 9.72
C VAL A 43 2.79 -0.01 10.92
N THR A 44 2.90 0.54 12.12
CA THR A 44 2.52 -0.16 13.35
C THR A 44 1.34 0.57 14.01
N ILE A 45 0.23 -0.15 14.21
CA ILE A 45 -0.89 0.28 15.05
C ILE A 45 -0.68 -0.33 16.42
N LYS A 46 -0.38 0.50 17.42
CA LYS A 46 -0.28 0.09 18.80
C LYS A 46 -1.65 0.18 19.46
N THR A 47 -2.11 -0.92 20.02
CA THR A 47 -3.41 -1.00 20.71
C THR A 47 -3.25 -1.43 22.16
N SER A 48 -4.32 -1.25 22.96
CA SER A 48 -4.36 -1.76 24.33
C SER A 48 -4.30 -3.29 24.46
N LEU A 49 -4.43 -4.04 23.36
CA LEU A 49 -4.35 -5.51 23.30
C LEU A 49 -3.08 -6.03 22.62
N GLY A 50 -2.24 -5.14 22.09
CA GLY A 50 -1.00 -5.49 21.39
C GLY A 50 -0.79 -4.70 20.11
N ASP A 51 0.30 -4.99 19.44
CA ASP A 51 0.70 -4.29 18.22
C ASP A 51 0.25 -5.05 16.96
N ILE A 52 -0.20 -4.29 15.96
CA ILE A 52 -0.57 -4.79 14.63
C ILE A 52 0.35 -4.13 13.62
N GLN A 53 1.14 -4.92 12.91
CA GLN A 53 2.02 -4.43 11.86
C GLN A 53 1.34 -4.56 10.49
N LEU A 54 1.45 -3.51 9.69
CA LEU A 54 0.84 -3.39 8.38
C LEU A 54 1.90 -3.12 7.33
N GLU A 55 1.65 -3.63 6.14
CA GLU A 55 2.32 -3.28 4.91
C GLU A 55 1.30 -2.62 3.97
N LEU A 56 1.52 -1.34 3.64
CA LEU A 56 0.60 -0.57 2.80
C LEU A 56 1.07 -0.55 1.35
N ASP A 57 0.14 -0.70 0.43
CA ASP A 57 0.37 -0.80 -1.01
C ASP A 57 0.08 0.55 -1.70
N ALA A 58 1.09 1.42 -1.73
CA ALA A 58 0.99 2.72 -2.38
C ALA A 58 0.98 2.65 -3.92
N GLU A 59 1.33 1.52 -4.51
CA GLU A 59 1.21 1.31 -5.96
C GLU A 59 -0.25 1.09 -6.36
N LYS A 60 -0.98 0.29 -5.58
CA LYS A 60 -2.38 -0.05 -5.84
C LYS A 60 -3.38 0.96 -5.27
N ALA A 61 -3.04 1.63 -4.19
CA ALA A 61 -3.93 2.57 -3.51
C ALA A 61 -3.19 3.86 -3.09
N PRO A 62 -2.59 4.62 -4.04
CA PRO A 62 -1.75 5.76 -3.72
C PRO A 62 -2.47 6.86 -2.92
N ILE A 63 -3.69 7.23 -3.30
CA ILE A 63 -4.46 8.27 -2.62
C ILE A 63 -4.84 7.82 -1.20
N THR A 64 -5.23 6.58 -1.04
CA THR A 64 -5.64 6.01 0.25
C THR A 64 -4.45 5.89 1.19
N VAL A 65 -3.31 5.40 0.71
CA VAL A 65 -2.08 5.28 1.51
C VAL A 65 -1.57 6.65 1.91
N GLU A 66 -1.49 7.62 0.99
CA GLU A 66 -1.07 9.00 1.30
C GLU A 66 -1.95 9.62 2.39
N ASN A 67 -3.28 9.50 2.26
CA ASN A 67 -4.24 9.99 3.25
C ASN A 67 -4.02 9.32 4.63
N PHE A 68 -3.93 7.99 4.68
CA PHE A 68 -3.75 7.27 5.93
C PHE A 68 -2.42 7.63 6.61
N VAL A 69 -1.32 7.68 5.87
CA VAL A 69 0.02 8.06 6.36
C VAL A 69 0.04 9.50 6.87
N SER A 70 -0.57 10.44 6.14
CA SER A 70 -0.67 11.84 6.55
C SER A 70 -1.43 11.98 7.89
N ILE A 71 -2.56 11.27 8.03
CA ILE A 71 -3.37 11.25 9.25
C ILE A 71 -2.59 10.59 10.41
N ALA A 72 -1.88 9.48 10.15
CA ALA A 72 -1.05 8.81 11.14
C ALA A 72 0.08 9.72 11.65
N ASN A 73 0.81 10.37 10.74
CA ASN A 73 1.91 11.27 11.05
C ASN A 73 1.46 12.53 11.80
N SER A 74 0.19 12.94 11.65
CA SER A 74 -0.38 14.03 12.46
C SER A 74 -0.67 13.64 13.92
N GLY A 75 -0.53 12.36 14.29
CA GLY A 75 -0.90 11.84 15.59
C GLY A 75 -2.41 11.70 15.82
N TYR A 76 -3.21 11.88 14.78
CA TYR A 76 -4.68 11.87 14.87
C TYR A 76 -5.24 10.58 15.48
N TYR A 77 -4.67 9.42 15.14
CA TYR A 77 -5.21 8.13 15.60
C TYR A 77 -5.03 7.87 17.10
N THR A 78 -4.12 8.58 17.78
CA THR A 78 -3.97 8.49 19.23
C THR A 78 -5.28 8.81 19.94
N ASP A 79 -5.65 8.01 20.93
CA ASP A 79 -6.92 8.11 21.69
C ASP A 79 -8.19 7.84 20.85
N THR A 80 -8.07 7.34 19.63
CA THR A 80 -9.21 6.72 18.95
C THR A 80 -9.37 5.27 19.40
N ILE A 81 -10.52 4.67 19.09
CA ILE A 81 -10.85 3.30 19.51
C ILE A 81 -11.26 2.42 18.33
N PHE A 82 -11.20 1.11 18.54
CA PHE A 82 -11.99 0.17 17.75
C PHE A 82 -13.43 0.20 18.27
N HIS A 83 -14.28 0.93 17.57
CA HIS A 83 -15.64 1.26 18.01
C HIS A 83 -16.72 0.35 17.44
N ARG A 84 -16.39 -0.51 16.47
CA ARG A 84 -17.29 -1.52 15.90
C ARG A 84 -16.52 -2.79 15.59
N VAL A 85 -16.91 -3.87 16.26
CA VAL A 85 -16.25 -5.17 16.20
C VAL A 85 -17.28 -6.26 15.96
N ILE A 86 -17.11 -7.00 14.86
CA ILE A 86 -17.98 -8.13 14.54
C ILE A 86 -17.10 -9.34 14.24
N ASN A 87 -17.13 -10.32 15.14
CA ASN A 87 -16.43 -11.59 14.96
C ASN A 87 -16.86 -12.27 13.65
N GLY A 88 -15.89 -12.82 12.91
CA GLY A 88 -16.15 -13.42 11.60
C GLY A 88 -16.51 -12.44 10.50
N PHE A 89 -16.24 -11.13 10.73
CA PHE A 89 -16.43 -10.08 9.72
C PHE A 89 -15.24 -9.11 9.71
N MET A 90 -15.23 -8.10 10.60
CA MET A 90 -14.16 -7.06 10.62
C MET A 90 -14.05 -6.37 11.99
N VAL A 91 -12.95 -5.67 12.21
CA VAL A 91 -12.74 -4.75 13.32
C VAL A 91 -12.52 -3.35 12.77
N GLN A 92 -13.37 -2.37 13.16
CA GLN A 92 -13.38 -1.01 12.60
C GLN A 92 -13.00 0.02 13.69
N GLY A 93 -12.10 0.93 13.33
CA GLY A 93 -11.60 1.97 14.23
C GLY A 93 -11.21 3.27 13.53
N GLY A 94 -10.53 4.15 14.28
CA GLY A 94 -9.89 5.35 13.76
C GLY A 94 -10.83 6.54 13.50
N GLY A 95 -11.96 6.63 14.22
CA GLY A 95 -12.89 7.75 14.02
C GLY A 95 -13.60 8.23 15.26
N LEU A 96 -13.66 7.41 16.32
CA LEU A 96 -14.33 7.76 17.57
C LEU A 96 -13.36 7.69 18.74
N THR A 97 -13.64 8.46 19.77
CA THR A 97 -12.98 8.45 21.08
C THR A 97 -13.70 7.52 22.05
N ALA A 98 -13.10 7.24 23.21
CA ALA A 98 -13.65 6.31 24.21
C ALA A 98 -15.04 6.69 24.73
N ASP A 99 -15.40 7.95 24.70
CA ASP A 99 -16.74 8.47 25.03
C ASP A 99 -17.73 8.41 23.85
N MET A 100 -17.37 7.73 22.76
CA MET A 100 -18.12 7.61 21.51
C MET A 100 -18.30 8.94 20.74
N GLY A 101 -17.49 9.95 21.09
CA GLY A 101 -17.42 11.21 20.36
C GLY A 101 -16.74 11.06 19.00
N ASN A 102 -17.27 11.72 17.97
CA ASN A 102 -16.59 11.78 16.67
C ASN A 102 -15.31 12.61 16.78
N LYS A 103 -14.19 12.04 16.39
CA LYS A 103 -12.91 12.74 16.21
C LYS A 103 -12.75 13.13 14.75
N SER A 104 -12.74 14.43 14.44
CA SER A 104 -12.53 14.88 13.07
C SER A 104 -11.06 14.92 12.72
N SER A 105 -10.65 14.29 11.62
CA SER A 105 -9.28 14.38 11.10
C SER A 105 -8.99 15.73 10.43
N GLY A 106 -10.03 16.51 10.13
CA GLY A 106 -9.89 17.75 9.35
C GLY A 106 -9.56 17.53 7.87
N THR A 107 -9.47 16.27 7.43
CA THR A 107 -9.20 15.92 6.03
C THR A 107 -10.50 15.90 5.22
N ALA A 108 -10.40 16.29 3.94
CA ALA A 108 -11.50 16.10 2.99
C ALA A 108 -11.69 14.60 2.66
N PRO A 109 -12.92 14.21 2.26
CA PRO A 109 -13.13 12.88 1.71
C PRO A 109 -12.24 12.60 0.50
N ILE A 110 -11.77 11.35 0.39
CA ILE A 110 -10.91 10.90 -0.71
C ILE A 110 -11.65 10.07 -1.74
N GLN A 111 -11.10 9.99 -2.94
CA GLN A 111 -11.57 9.09 -3.98
C GLN A 111 -11.40 7.63 -3.52
N ASN A 112 -12.43 6.83 -3.77
CA ASN A 112 -12.40 5.40 -3.47
C ASN A 112 -11.62 4.65 -4.56
N GLU A 113 -10.56 3.95 -4.16
CA GLU A 113 -9.68 3.17 -5.04
C GLU A 113 -10.00 1.66 -4.99
N ALA A 114 -11.22 1.26 -4.64
CA ALA A 114 -11.57 -0.17 -4.51
C ALA A 114 -11.51 -0.94 -5.84
N ASN A 115 -11.43 -0.25 -6.99
CA ASN A 115 -11.24 -0.84 -8.32
C ASN A 115 -9.76 -1.18 -8.61
N ASN A 116 -8.90 -1.20 -7.60
CA ASN A 116 -7.45 -1.42 -7.70
C ASN A 116 -7.02 -2.89 -7.83
N GLY A 117 -7.99 -3.82 -7.82
CA GLY A 117 -7.74 -5.26 -7.95
C GLY A 117 -7.37 -5.97 -6.64
N LEU A 118 -7.32 -5.25 -5.51
CA LEU A 118 -7.15 -5.85 -4.18
C LEU A 118 -8.49 -6.34 -3.64
N SER A 119 -8.46 -7.47 -2.93
CA SER A 119 -9.64 -8.09 -2.33
C SER A 119 -9.71 -7.85 -0.84
N ASN A 120 -10.94 -7.79 -0.30
CA ASN A 120 -11.21 -7.74 1.14
C ASN A 120 -11.05 -9.12 1.78
N ASP A 121 -9.85 -9.70 1.67
CA ASP A 121 -9.50 -10.99 2.26
C ASP A 121 -9.09 -10.82 3.72
N ARG A 122 -9.13 -11.92 4.51
CA ARG A 122 -8.70 -11.89 5.91
C ARG A 122 -7.30 -11.26 6.06
N GLY A 123 -7.18 -10.34 7.01
CA GLY A 123 -5.94 -9.63 7.31
C GLY A 123 -5.70 -8.39 6.45
N THR A 124 -6.54 -8.09 5.46
CA THR A 124 -6.41 -6.82 4.72
C THR A 124 -7.01 -5.66 5.50
N ILE A 125 -6.44 -4.46 5.30
CA ILE A 125 -6.96 -3.20 5.81
C ILE A 125 -7.63 -2.41 4.69
N ALA A 126 -8.84 -1.88 4.96
CA ALA A 126 -9.62 -1.12 3.99
C ALA A 126 -10.24 0.13 4.64
N MET A 127 -10.56 1.14 3.81
CA MET A 127 -11.21 2.37 4.28
C MET A 127 -12.70 2.17 4.50
N ALA A 128 -13.17 2.58 5.68
CA ALA A 128 -14.59 2.71 5.94
C ALA A 128 -15.15 3.96 5.25
N ARG A 129 -16.41 3.88 4.82
CA ARG A 129 -17.13 4.96 4.12
C ARG A 129 -18.60 4.95 4.44
N THR A 130 -19.30 6.02 4.08
CA THR A 130 -20.76 6.07 4.08
C THR A 130 -21.32 5.39 2.81
N MET A 131 -22.61 5.55 2.53
CA MET A 131 -23.21 5.08 1.28
C MET A 131 -22.66 5.79 0.04
N GLU A 132 -22.12 6.99 0.20
CA GLU A 132 -21.43 7.71 -0.88
C GLU A 132 -20.08 7.05 -1.16
N PRO A 133 -19.79 6.65 -2.39
CA PRO A 133 -18.58 5.93 -2.74
C PRO A 133 -17.29 6.64 -2.33
N HIS A 134 -17.20 7.95 -2.53
CA HIS A 134 -16.01 8.78 -2.31
C HIS A 134 -16.12 9.59 -1.01
N SER A 135 -16.51 8.94 0.09
CA SER A 135 -16.75 9.60 1.38
C SER A 135 -15.79 9.19 2.50
N ALA A 136 -14.82 8.35 2.20
CA ALA A 136 -13.81 7.92 3.18
C ALA A 136 -12.96 9.10 3.65
N THR A 137 -12.67 9.15 4.96
CA THR A 137 -11.77 10.16 5.57
C THR A 137 -10.68 9.48 6.39
N SER A 138 -10.94 9.13 7.65
CA SER A 138 -9.95 8.57 8.58
C SER A 138 -10.26 7.16 9.05
N GLN A 139 -11.53 6.75 9.05
CA GLN A 139 -11.92 5.45 9.58
C GLN A 139 -11.49 4.31 8.66
N PHE A 140 -10.98 3.26 9.26
CA PHE A 140 -10.56 2.04 8.58
C PHE A 140 -11.12 0.80 9.26
N PHE A 141 -11.05 -0.34 8.59
CA PHE A 141 -11.31 -1.63 9.21
C PHE A 141 -10.28 -2.68 8.76
N ILE A 142 -10.05 -3.67 9.61
CA ILE A 142 -9.25 -4.84 9.27
C ILE A 142 -10.20 -6.02 9.11
N ASN A 143 -10.10 -6.71 7.99
CA ASN A 143 -10.91 -7.86 7.67
C ASN A 143 -10.52 -9.06 8.55
N HIS A 144 -11.44 -9.53 9.39
CA HIS A 144 -11.24 -10.72 10.23
C HIS A 144 -11.54 -12.02 9.47
N LYS A 145 -12.19 -11.92 8.31
CA LYS A 145 -12.56 -13.02 7.41
C LYS A 145 -12.46 -12.53 5.96
N ASP A 146 -12.49 -13.45 5.01
CA ASP A 146 -12.65 -13.12 3.60
C ASP A 146 -14.06 -12.57 3.35
N ASN A 147 -14.11 -11.30 2.96
CA ASN A 147 -15.31 -10.51 2.77
C ASN A 147 -15.49 -10.10 1.31
N GLY A 148 -15.45 -11.05 0.38
CA GLY A 148 -15.53 -10.81 -1.06
C GLY A 148 -16.73 -9.97 -1.52
N PHE A 149 -17.81 -9.93 -0.73
CA PHE A 149 -18.97 -9.07 -1.00
C PHE A 149 -18.68 -7.56 -0.81
N LEU A 150 -17.56 -7.20 -0.17
CA LEU A 150 -17.08 -5.83 -0.03
C LEU A 150 -16.20 -5.37 -1.21
N ASN A 151 -15.88 -6.27 -2.14
CA ASN A 151 -15.05 -5.97 -3.28
C ASN A 151 -15.78 -5.12 -4.30
N HIS A 152 -15.00 -4.38 -5.11
CA HIS A 152 -15.55 -3.61 -6.23
C HIS A 152 -16.19 -4.54 -7.25
N THR A 153 -17.42 -4.22 -7.65
CA THR A 153 -18.18 -4.93 -8.69
C THR A 153 -18.72 -4.00 -9.78
N GLY A 154 -18.62 -2.67 -9.58
CA GLY A 154 -19.07 -1.67 -10.55
C GLY A 154 -19.13 -0.27 -9.95
N GLU A 155 -19.13 0.74 -10.83
CA GLU A 155 -19.12 2.17 -10.48
C GLU A 155 -20.50 2.70 -10.14
N ASN A 156 -21.11 2.14 -9.09
CA ASN A 156 -22.40 2.60 -8.51
C ASN A 156 -22.33 2.50 -6.98
N PRO A 157 -23.21 3.15 -6.22
CA PRO A 157 -23.12 3.21 -4.77
C PRO A 157 -23.03 1.85 -4.07
N GLN A 158 -23.71 0.82 -4.60
CA GLN A 158 -23.72 -0.53 -4.03
C GLN A 158 -22.52 -1.37 -4.48
N GLY A 159 -22.05 -1.18 -5.73
CA GLY A 159 -21.01 -1.96 -6.35
C GLY A 159 -19.60 -1.39 -6.20
N TRP A 160 -19.45 -0.14 -5.75
CA TRP A 160 -18.12 0.50 -5.67
C TRP A 160 -17.17 -0.26 -4.76
N GLY A 161 -17.67 -0.85 -3.66
CA GLY A 161 -16.88 -1.60 -2.71
C GLY A 161 -16.10 -0.72 -1.74
N TYR A 162 -15.11 -1.34 -1.06
CA TYR A 162 -14.26 -0.73 -0.05
C TYR A 162 -12.80 -0.86 -0.45
N ALA A 163 -12.07 0.27 -0.48
CA ALA A 163 -10.69 0.33 -0.94
C ALA A 163 -9.75 -0.37 0.04
N VAL A 164 -9.30 -1.56 -0.32
CA VAL A 164 -8.15 -2.21 0.34
C VAL A 164 -6.89 -1.45 -0.05
N PHE A 165 -6.04 -1.17 0.95
CA PHE A 165 -4.82 -0.39 0.75
C PHE A 165 -3.59 -0.99 1.44
N GLY A 166 -3.73 -2.18 2.05
CA GLY A 166 -2.63 -2.89 2.70
C GLY A 166 -3.09 -4.18 3.38
N LYS A 167 -2.19 -4.79 4.11
CA LYS A 167 -2.43 -6.03 4.84
C LYS A 167 -1.67 -6.06 6.16
N VAL A 168 -2.15 -6.86 7.09
CA VAL A 168 -1.44 -7.21 8.34
C VAL A 168 -0.30 -8.17 7.99
N THR A 169 0.89 -7.85 8.45
CA THR A 169 2.09 -8.70 8.32
C THR A 169 2.40 -9.42 9.63
N GLU A 170 2.14 -8.77 10.77
CA GLU A 170 2.27 -9.35 12.11
C GLU A 170 1.13 -8.85 13.01
N GLY A 171 0.73 -9.63 14.02
CA GLY A 171 -0.31 -9.25 14.98
C GLY A 171 -1.73 -9.62 14.52
N MET A 172 -1.91 -10.61 13.62
CA MET A 172 -3.24 -11.16 13.34
C MET A 172 -3.89 -11.82 14.54
N ASP A 173 -3.12 -12.34 15.49
CA ASP A 173 -3.58 -12.83 16.77
C ASP A 173 -4.14 -11.70 17.65
N VAL A 174 -3.58 -10.49 17.57
CA VAL A 174 -4.14 -9.29 18.21
C VAL A 174 -5.48 -8.91 17.57
N VAL A 175 -5.57 -8.95 16.23
CA VAL A 175 -6.85 -8.71 15.52
C VAL A 175 -7.90 -9.75 15.93
N ASP A 176 -7.52 -11.01 16.10
CA ASP A 176 -8.41 -12.08 16.56
C ASP A 176 -8.86 -11.82 18.01
N ALA A 177 -7.94 -11.42 18.89
CA ALA A 177 -8.28 -11.05 20.26
C ALA A 177 -9.25 -9.86 20.32
N ILE A 178 -9.07 -8.85 19.45
CA ILE A 178 -10.02 -7.73 19.29
C ILE A 178 -11.38 -8.26 18.83
N ALA A 179 -11.40 -9.17 17.83
CA ALA A 179 -12.63 -9.68 17.27
C ALA A 179 -13.44 -10.57 18.25
N ASP A 180 -12.78 -11.16 19.26
CA ASP A 180 -13.37 -12.07 20.22
C ASP A 180 -13.96 -11.36 21.47
N VAL A 181 -13.79 -10.04 21.61
CA VAL A 181 -14.33 -9.33 22.77
C VAL A 181 -15.86 -9.31 22.77
N ALA A 182 -16.44 -9.23 23.98
CA ALA A 182 -17.88 -9.03 24.12
C ALA A 182 -18.28 -7.63 23.62
N THR A 183 -19.33 -7.54 22.83
CA THR A 183 -19.86 -6.30 22.26
C THR A 183 -21.27 -6.00 22.71
N GLY A 184 -21.67 -4.75 22.63
CA GLY A 184 -23.00 -4.25 22.95
C GLY A 184 -23.36 -3.00 22.16
N SER A 185 -24.26 -2.19 22.71
CA SER A 185 -24.64 -0.90 22.12
C SER A 185 -24.19 0.26 23.02
N SER A 186 -23.58 1.28 22.43
CA SER A 186 -23.13 2.49 23.14
C SER A 186 -23.17 3.69 22.19
N GLY A 187 -23.55 4.88 22.70
CA GLY A 187 -23.55 6.13 21.92
C GLY A 187 -24.41 6.10 20.64
N GLY A 188 -25.43 5.21 20.58
CA GLY A 188 -26.24 5.01 19.38
C GLY A 188 -25.63 4.06 18.33
N HIS A 189 -24.47 3.49 18.61
CA HIS A 189 -23.79 2.50 17.77
C HIS A 189 -24.04 1.08 18.31
N GLN A 190 -24.01 0.10 17.39
CA GLN A 190 -24.08 -1.33 17.70
C GLN A 190 -22.70 -1.96 17.53
N ASP A 191 -22.54 -3.18 18.06
CA ASP A 191 -21.30 -3.97 17.96
C ASP A 191 -20.08 -3.23 18.57
N VAL A 192 -20.32 -2.40 19.59
CA VAL A 192 -19.29 -1.67 20.33
C VAL A 192 -18.69 -2.58 21.40
N PRO A 193 -17.35 -2.73 21.47
CA PRO A 193 -16.71 -3.46 22.56
C PRO A 193 -17.16 -2.96 23.93
N LEU A 194 -17.51 -3.88 24.84
CA LEU A 194 -17.89 -3.53 26.22
C LEU A 194 -16.72 -2.96 27.02
N GLU A 195 -15.51 -3.44 26.73
CA GLU A 195 -14.26 -2.87 27.22
C GLU A 195 -13.60 -2.07 26.10
N VAL A 196 -13.23 -0.84 26.37
CA VAL A 196 -12.67 0.07 25.38
C VAL A 196 -11.33 -0.47 24.84
N ILE A 197 -11.22 -0.60 23.54
CA ILE A 197 -9.97 -0.99 22.87
C ILE A 197 -9.38 0.25 22.21
N ASN A 198 -8.35 0.81 22.88
CA ASN A 198 -7.70 2.04 22.43
C ASN A 198 -6.70 1.76 21.31
N ILE A 199 -6.63 2.70 20.37
CA ILE A 199 -5.48 2.90 19.48
C ILE A 199 -4.57 3.90 20.20
N GLU A 200 -3.46 3.40 20.73
CA GLU A 200 -2.49 4.20 21.49
C GLU A 200 -1.61 5.06 20.59
N SER A 201 -1.23 4.51 19.45
CA SER A 201 -0.50 5.23 18.41
C SER A 201 -0.59 4.50 17.07
N VAL A 202 -0.37 5.25 15.98
CA VAL A 202 -0.10 4.72 14.66
C VAL A 202 1.19 5.35 14.17
N THR A 203 2.21 4.54 13.92
CA THR A 203 3.54 4.99 13.51
C THR A 203 3.92 4.43 12.15
N VAL A 204 4.47 5.28 11.31
CA VAL A 204 4.95 4.92 9.96
C VAL A 204 6.46 4.75 10.04
N ALA A 205 6.99 3.64 9.53
CA ALA A 205 8.44 3.44 9.46
C ALA A 205 9.06 4.39 8.41
N GLU A 206 10.23 4.94 8.75
CA GLU A 206 11.00 5.84 7.88
C GLU A 206 11.68 5.08 6.71
#